data_703a4514b0762cb54de4bedafc65db03
#
_entry.id   703a4514b0762cb54de4bedafc65db03
#
_cell.length_a   1.000
_cell.length_b   1.000
_cell.length_c   1.000
_cell.angle_alpha   90.00
_cell.angle_beta   90.00
_cell.angle_gamma   90.00
#
_symmetry.space_group_name_H-M   'P 1'
#
loop_
_entity.id
_entity.type
_entity.pdbx_description
1 polymer ?
#
loop_
_entity_poly.entity_id
_entity_poly.type
_entity_poly.pdbx_seq_one_letter_code
_entity_poly.pdbx_strand_id
1 'polypeptide(L)'
;VNWSHSVGINKLPASIANDRNMNEHLQNDIVNLDTLLEKVKELGVEYLTKITDRPTSTKNIVEGKLNLSEIGFGTIETLKQFNERFEPIMVSTSGPRFWGYVTGGSTPASIVGDWLTTIYDQVSFATQGQGDISALIELETIQLLLDLFELPNNFLGGFVTGATMSNFTCLAVARQWIGKELGKDFAKEGVSGHINILTATPHSSAIKSLSLLGLGSKNIITIKTQDENREAINIAELENKIIDLCGQPFILISSGGTVNTVDFDDFIAIAKLKEKYKFWWHIDAAFGGFAVCSKTHKHLVNGWEKADSITIDCHKWLNVPYESAVFFVKEQHKLLQVESFQNSNAPYLGNPLENFSYLNFLPENSRRLKALPAWFSLMAYGKRGYQEIVDNCIKLSNQFGQFIKDNNQFELLAPVRLNTVCFTLNGEENQEKVNVFLRLLNDTGIVFMTPTIYNGQKGIRAAFVNWRTTEKDIATVTRLMTEIIDQLK
;
A
#
# COMPACT_ATOMS: atom_id res chain seq x y z
N VAL A 1 -8.81 -1.85 -32.98
CA VAL A 1 -10.15 -2.34 -32.66
C VAL A 1 -11.10 -1.18 -32.82
N ASN A 2 -12.01 -1.28 -33.76
CA ASN A 2 -12.99 -0.21 -34.06
C ASN A 2 -14.12 -0.27 -33.02
N TRP A 3 -14.12 0.62 -32.06
CA TRP A 3 -15.09 0.70 -30.97
C TRP A 3 -16.52 1.12 -31.42
N SER A 4 -16.72 1.33 -32.74
CA SER A 4 -18.02 1.78 -33.30
C SER A 4 -18.95 0.64 -33.70
N HIS A 5 -18.61 -0.62 -33.49
CA HIS A 5 -19.51 -1.74 -33.73
C HIS A 5 -20.18 -2.15 -32.43
N SER A 6 -21.53 -2.00 -32.38
CA SER A 6 -22.38 -2.73 -31.46
C SER A 6 -22.05 -4.23 -31.64
N VAL A 7 -21.25 -4.76 -30.69
CA VAL A 7 -21.00 -6.20 -30.62
C VAL A 7 -22.36 -6.82 -30.28
N GLY A 8 -23.01 -7.41 -31.26
CA GLY A 8 -24.16 -8.29 -31.02
C GLY A 8 -23.66 -9.36 -30.04
N ILE A 9 -24.27 -9.44 -28.88
CA ILE A 9 -23.96 -10.43 -27.84
C ILE A 9 -24.26 -11.81 -28.46
N ASN A 10 -23.24 -12.44 -29.03
CA ASN A 10 -23.34 -13.86 -29.41
C ASN A 10 -23.46 -14.63 -28.10
N LYS A 11 -24.62 -15.24 -27.86
CA LYS A 11 -24.84 -16.18 -26.76
C LYS A 11 -23.69 -17.19 -26.77
N LEU A 12 -23.12 -17.45 -25.60
CA LEU A 12 -22.11 -18.51 -25.42
C LEU A 12 -22.57 -19.81 -26.12
N PRO A 13 -21.65 -20.60 -26.71
CA PRO A 13 -22.01 -21.80 -27.46
C PRO A 13 -22.86 -22.74 -26.61
N ALA A 14 -24.03 -23.12 -27.13
CA ALA A 14 -24.95 -24.06 -26.47
C ALA A 14 -24.30 -25.42 -26.13
N SER A 15 -23.14 -25.73 -26.72
CA SER A 15 -22.37 -26.94 -26.44
C SER A 15 -21.83 -27.03 -25.02
N ILE A 16 -21.50 -25.90 -24.36
CA ILE A 16 -21.01 -25.86 -22.98
C ILE A 16 -22.16 -26.01 -21.97
N ALA A 17 -23.35 -25.44 -22.32
CA ALA A 17 -24.52 -25.47 -21.45
C ALA A 17 -25.19 -26.85 -21.34
N ASN A 18 -24.85 -27.81 -22.19
CA ASN A 18 -25.51 -29.12 -22.28
C ASN A 18 -24.66 -30.30 -21.76
N ASP A 19 -23.57 -30.03 -21.03
CA ASP A 19 -22.77 -31.12 -20.42
C ASP A 19 -23.53 -31.70 -19.22
N ARG A 20 -24.02 -32.94 -19.36
CA ARG A 20 -24.81 -33.64 -18.35
C ARG A 20 -24.08 -33.89 -17.02
N ASN A 21 -22.77 -33.65 -16.99
CA ASN A 21 -21.94 -33.89 -15.81
C ASN A 21 -21.63 -32.55 -15.05
N MET A 22 -22.12 -31.43 -15.53
CA MET A 22 -21.93 -30.12 -14.90
C MET A 22 -23.00 -29.84 -13.86
N ASN A 23 -22.64 -29.19 -12.75
CA ASN A 23 -23.58 -28.71 -11.74
C ASN A 23 -24.65 -27.79 -12.38
N GLU A 24 -25.92 -27.96 -12.02
CA GLU A 24 -27.06 -27.23 -12.58
C GLU A 24 -26.93 -25.71 -12.38
N HIS A 25 -26.48 -25.25 -11.22
CA HIS A 25 -26.26 -23.82 -10.97
C HIS A 25 -25.17 -23.26 -11.88
N LEU A 26 -24.06 -23.98 -12.06
CA LEU A 26 -22.99 -23.56 -12.95
C LEU A 26 -23.44 -23.47 -14.42
N GLN A 27 -24.26 -24.43 -14.88
CA GLN A 27 -24.86 -24.38 -16.22
C GLN A 27 -25.76 -23.16 -16.40
N ASN A 28 -26.61 -22.89 -15.41
CA ASN A 28 -27.49 -21.73 -15.43
C ASN A 28 -26.71 -20.41 -15.42
N ASP A 29 -25.65 -20.31 -14.62
CA ASP A 29 -24.82 -19.10 -14.52
C ASP A 29 -24.05 -18.83 -15.82
N ILE A 30 -23.58 -19.86 -16.53
CA ILE A 30 -22.94 -19.70 -17.86
C ILE A 30 -23.94 -19.14 -18.87
N VAL A 31 -25.16 -19.64 -18.88
CA VAL A 31 -26.20 -19.17 -19.82
C VAL A 31 -26.61 -17.72 -19.53
N ASN A 32 -26.58 -17.30 -18.28
CA ASN A 32 -27.01 -15.99 -17.82
C ASN A 32 -25.86 -15.04 -17.45
N LEU A 33 -24.63 -15.33 -17.93
CA LEU A 33 -23.42 -14.58 -17.53
C LEU A 33 -23.52 -13.09 -17.82
N ASP A 34 -24.08 -12.68 -18.96
CA ASP A 34 -24.34 -11.30 -19.32
C ASP A 34 -25.22 -10.59 -18.30
N THR A 35 -26.33 -11.24 -17.91
CA THR A 35 -27.27 -10.74 -16.90
C THR A 35 -26.60 -10.62 -15.52
N LEU A 36 -25.76 -11.56 -15.14
CA LEU A 36 -25.00 -11.53 -13.88
C LEU A 36 -24.04 -10.34 -13.84
N LEU A 37 -23.27 -10.14 -14.91
CA LEU A 37 -22.30 -9.04 -15.01
C LEU A 37 -23.02 -7.68 -15.04
N GLU A 38 -24.16 -7.57 -15.75
CA GLU A 38 -24.94 -6.33 -15.76
C GLU A 38 -25.46 -5.98 -14.35
N LYS A 39 -26.00 -6.95 -13.60
CA LYS A 39 -26.43 -6.72 -12.21
C LYS A 39 -25.29 -6.25 -11.30
N VAL A 40 -24.12 -6.86 -11.40
CA VAL A 40 -22.94 -6.43 -10.60
C VAL A 40 -22.51 -5.03 -11.01
N LYS A 41 -22.55 -4.69 -12.31
CA LYS A 41 -22.27 -3.34 -12.81
C LYS A 41 -23.24 -2.32 -12.20
N GLU A 42 -24.55 -2.60 -12.21
CA GLU A 42 -25.58 -1.72 -11.65
C GLU A 42 -25.33 -1.46 -10.15
N LEU A 43 -25.10 -2.50 -9.36
CA LEU A 43 -24.80 -2.39 -7.93
C LEU A 43 -23.50 -1.59 -7.69
N GLY A 44 -22.46 -1.84 -8.47
CA GLY A 44 -21.18 -1.12 -8.38
C GLY A 44 -21.34 0.36 -8.70
N VAL A 45 -22.08 0.72 -9.75
CA VAL A 45 -22.39 2.12 -10.10
C VAL A 45 -23.20 2.79 -9.00
N GLU A 46 -24.22 2.12 -8.47
CA GLU A 46 -25.02 2.63 -7.37
C GLU A 46 -24.17 2.91 -6.12
N TYR A 47 -23.32 1.95 -5.72
CA TYR A 47 -22.40 2.11 -4.58
C TYR A 47 -21.46 3.31 -4.79
N LEU A 48 -20.80 3.38 -5.95
CA LEU A 48 -19.82 4.44 -6.25
C LEU A 48 -20.46 5.82 -6.38
N THR A 49 -21.68 5.91 -6.86
CA THR A 49 -22.43 7.17 -6.96
C THR A 49 -22.81 7.70 -5.58
N LYS A 50 -23.17 6.82 -4.66
CA LYS A 50 -23.60 7.15 -3.30
C LYS A 50 -22.47 7.09 -2.26
N ILE A 51 -21.22 6.88 -2.66
CA ILE A 51 -20.10 6.60 -1.76
C ILE A 51 -19.85 7.70 -0.72
N THR A 52 -20.15 8.95 -1.07
CA THR A 52 -20.02 10.10 -0.16
C THR A 52 -21.06 10.07 0.96
N ASP A 53 -22.23 9.49 0.71
CA ASP A 53 -23.32 9.45 1.67
C ASP A 53 -23.32 8.17 2.52
N ARG A 54 -22.48 7.20 2.15
CA ARG A 54 -22.34 5.96 2.90
C ARG A 54 -21.51 6.16 4.17
N PRO A 55 -21.84 5.44 5.26
CA PRO A 55 -21.11 5.55 6.50
C PRO A 55 -19.65 5.07 6.36
N THR A 56 -18.75 5.74 7.08
CA THR A 56 -17.32 5.38 7.15
C THR A 56 -17.02 4.35 8.25
N SER A 57 -18.01 4.05 9.11
CA SER A 57 -17.93 3.05 10.17
C SER A 57 -19.32 2.45 10.41
N THR A 58 -19.38 1.27 11.03
CA THR A 58 -20.63 0.63 11.41
C THR A 58 -20.49 -0.05 12.77
N LYS A 59 -21.57 -0.06 13.54
CA LYS A 59 -21.71 -0.85 14.78
C LYS A 59 -22.51 -2.13 14.54
N ASN A 60 -23.08 -2.29 13.35
CA ASN A 60 -23.90 -3.45 13.04
C ASN A 60 -23.01 -4.69 12.92
N ILE A 61 -23.49 -5.78 13.46
CA ILE A 61 -22.86 -7.10 13.40
C ILE A 61 -23.76 -8.00 12.54
N VAL A 62 -23.13 -8.83 11.72
CA VAL A 62 -23.87 -9.86 10.97
C VAL A 62 -24.18 -10.98 11.95
N GLU A 63 -25.45 -11.15 12.28
CA GLU A 63 -25.89 -12.28 13.10
C GLU A 63 -26.14 -13.53 12.23
N GLY A 64 -26.01 -14.69 12.87
CA GLY A 64 -26.23 -15.99 12.25
C GLY A 64 -25.02 -16.52 11.48
N LYS A 65 -24.76 -17.81 11.66
CA LYS A 65 -23.73 -18.58 10.94
C LYS A 65 -24.41 -19.38 9.84
N LEU A 66 -23.94 -19.21 8.62
CA LEU A 66 -24.31 -20.09 7.51
C LEU A 66 -23.44 -21.35 7.56
N ASN A 67 -24.08 -22.49 7.34
CA ASN A 67 -23.38 -23.72 7.02
C ASN A 67 -23.30 -23.84 5.49
N LEU A 68 -22.21 -24.44 5.00
CA LEU A 68 -22.12 -24.73 3.57
C LEU A 68 -23.20 -25.74 3.19
N SER A 69 -24.05 -25.34 2.24
CA SER A 69 -25.11 -26.19 1.71
C SER A 69 -24.53 -27.25 0.77
N GLU A 70 -25.11 -28.42 0.72
CA GLU A 70 -24.66 -29.50 -0.17
C GLU A 70 -24.88 -29.12 -1.66
N ILE A 71 -25.97 -28.44 -1.97
CA ILE A 71 -26.36 -28.12 -3.36
C ILE A 71 -25.92 -26.69 -3.75
N GLY A 72 -25.80 -25.76 -2.81
CA GLY A 72 -25.60 -24.33 -3.08
C GLY A 72 -26.88 -23.59 -3.41
N PHE A 73 -26.78 -22.32 -3.81
CA PHE A 73 -27.93 -21.46 -4.06
C PHE A 73 -27.95 -20.89 -5.50
N GLY A 74 -26.88 -21.04 -6.26
CA GLY A 74 -26.66 -20.33 -7.52
C GLY A 74 -26.30 -18.86 -7.33
N THR A 75 -25.74 -18.22 -8.35
CA THR A 75 -25.15 -16.87 -8.21
C THR A 75 -26.19 -15.78 -7.94
N ILE A 76 -27.37 -15.83 -8.56
CA ILE A 76 -28.44 -14.83 -8.35
C ILE A 76 -28.92 -14.81 -6.90
N GLU A 77 -29.24 -15.96 -6.33
CA GLU A 77 -29.70 -16.03 -4.94
C GLU A 77 -28.58 -15.69 -3.95
N THR A 78 -27.32 -16.09 -4.27
CA THR A 78 -26.15 -15.70 -3.48
C THR A 78 -25.96 -14.18 -3.48
N LEU A 79 -26.10 -13.51 -4.63
CA LEU A 79 -26.04 -12.06 -4.74
C LEU A 79 -27.14 -11.38 -3.92
N LYS A 80 -28.36 -11.92 -3.95
CA LYS A 80 -29.47 -11.41 -3.14
C LYS A 80 -29.16 -11.54 -1.65
N GLN A 81 -28.70 -12.70 -1.19
CA GLN A 81 -28.30 -12.91 0.23
C GLN A 81 -27.16 -11.96 0.66
N PHE A 82 -26.18 -11.71 -0.23
CA PHE A 82 -25.11 -10.74 0.04
C PHE A 82 -25.71 -9.32 0.20
N ASN A 83 -26.58 -8.92 -0.69
CA ASN A 83 -27.22 -7.61 -0.66
C ASN A 83 -28.14 -7.41 0.56
N GLU A 84 -28.78 -8.46 1.05
CA GLU A 84 -29.61 -8.39 2.26
C GLU A 84 -28.78 -8.38 3.55
N ARG A 85 -27.67 -9.11 3.59
CA ARG A 85 -26.91 -9.36 4.82
C ARG A 85 -25.70 -8.46 5.02
N PHE A 86 -24.95 -8.17 3.96
CA PHE A 86 -23.64 -7.53 4.05
C PHE A 86 -23.61 -6.15 3.41
N GLU A 87 -24.23 -5.98 2.23
CA GLU A 87 -24.17 -4.72 1.49
C GLU A 87 -24.61 -3.50 2.33
N PRO A 88 -25.72 -3.55 3.13
CA PRO A 88 -26.18 -2.40 3.91
C PRO A 88 -25.20 -1.94 5.01
N ILE A 89 -24.27 -2.82 5.40
CA ILE A 89 -23.25 -2.52 6.43
C ILE A 89 -21.84 -2.37 5.85
N MET A 90 -21.68 -2.44 4.53
CA MET A 90 -20.42 -2.14 3.86
C MET A 90 -20.09 -0.67 3.99
N VAL A 91 -19.01 -0.36 4.68
CA VAL A 91 -18.56 1.01 4.91
C VAL A 91 -17.77 1.57 3.72
N SER A 92 -17.76 2.89 3.58
CA SER A 92 -17.10 3.59 2.48
C SER A 92 -15.60 3.79 2.75
N THR A 93 -14.84 2.69 2.83
CA THR A 93 -13.36 2.77 3.02
C THR A 93 -12.65 3.47 1.86
N SER A 94 -13.20 3.43 0.65
CA SER A 94 -12.70 4.17 -0.52
C SER A 94 -13.40 5.53 -0.72
N GLY A 95 -14.23 5.95 0.24
CA GLY A 95 -14.93 7.24 0.22
C GLY A 95 -14.06 8.41 0.69
N PRO A 96 -14.54 9.65 0.46
CA PRO A 96 -13.74 10.88 0.66
C PRO A 96 -13.42 11.19 2.12
N ARG A 97 -14.14 10.63 3.09
CA ARG A 97 -13.98 10.91 4.53
C ARG A 97 -13.45 9.73 5.34
N PHE A 98 -12.89 8.71 4.69
CA PHE A 98 -12.16 7.66 5.37
C PHE A 98 -10.68 8.05 5.49
N TRP A 99 -10.33 8.78 6.57
CA TRP A 99 -8.99 9.34 6.82
C TRP A 99 -8.13 8.46 7.73
N GLY A 100 -8.57 7.23 7.98
CA GLY A 100 -7.83 6.24 8.77
C GLY A 100 -6.82 5.43 7.95
N TYR A 101 -5.82 4.87 8.60
CA TYR A 101 -4.85 3.89 8.10
C TYR A 101 -4.03 4.30 6.84
N VAL A 102 -4.13 5.53 6.36
CA VAL A 102 -3.56 5.95 5.06
C VAL A 102 -4.18 5.13 3.92
N THR A 103 -5.50 5.12 3.86
CA THR A 103 -6.27 4.39 2.84
C THR A 103 -6.58 5.30 1.66
N GLY A 104 -6.11 4.94 0.47
CA GLY A 104 -6.48 5.60 -0.78
C GLY A 104 -7.93 5.34 -1.16
N GLY A 105 -8.29 5.71 -2.35
CA GLY A 105 -9.53 5.28 -2.99
C GLY A 105 -9.20 4.46 -4.22
N SER A 106 -10.19 4.23 -5.06
CA SER A 106 -9.96 3.64 -6.38
C SER A 106 -10.37 4.65 -7.44
N THR A 107 -9.46 4.95 -8.36
CA THR A 107 -9.80 5.78 -9.52
C THR A 107 -10.71 5.00 -10.49
N PRO A 108 -11.55 5.66 -11.29
CA PRO A 108 -12.36 4.97 -12.29
C PRO A 108 -11.54 4.07 -13.22
N ALA A 109 -10.39 4.54 -13.70
CA ALA A 109 -9.52 3.76 -14.58
C ALA A 109 -8.97 2.51 -13.87
N SER A 110 -8.57 2.62 -12.60
CA SER A 110 -8.09 1.46 -11.85
C SER A 110 -9.16 0.41 -11.60
N ILE A 111 -10.43 0.82 -11.40
CA ILE A 111 -11.56 -0.12 -11.29
C ILE A 111 -11.75 -0.89 -12.59
N VAL A 112 -11.67 -0.21 -13.75
CA VAL A 112 -11.74 -0.88 -15.07
C VAL A 112 -10.63 -1.90 -15.22
N GLY A 113 -9.39 -1.53 -14.87
CA GLY A 113 -8.25 -2.44 -14.91
C GLY A 113 -8.41 -3.65 -14.00
N ASP A 114 -8.98 -3.45 -12.81
CA ASP A 114 -9.21 -4.53 -11.84
C ASP A 114 -10.32 -5.51 -12.29
N TRP A 115 -11.41 -5.01 -12.88
CA TRP A 115 -12.44 -5.84 -13.48
C TRP A 115 -11.88 -6.71 -14.60
N LEU A 116 -11.05 -6.12 -15.49
CA LEU A 116 -10.40 -6.87 -16.56
C LEU A 116 -9.41 -7.89 -16.00
N THR A 117 -8.69 -7.58 -14.92
CA THR A 117 -7.82 -8.53 -14.23
C THR A 117 -8.59 -9.78 -13.79
N THR A 118 -9.80 -9.61 -13.25
CA THR A 118 -10.67 -10.71 -12.84
C THR A 118 -11.19 -11.52 -14.04
N ILE A 119 -11.56 -10.83 -15.13
CA ILE A 119 -12.14 -11.48 -16.32
C ILE A 119 -11.10 -12.27 -17.10
N TYR A 120 -9.89 -11.71 -17.26
CA TYR A 120 -8.83 -12.39 -18.01
C TYR A 120 -8.12 -13.48 -17.20
N ASP A 121 -8.11 -13.37 -15.88
CA ASP A 121 -7.56 -14.35 -14.91
C ASP A 121 -6.19 -14.92 -15.33
N GLN A 122 -5.26 -14.03 -15.66
CA GLN A 122 -3.95 -14.41 -16.18
C GLN A 122 -2.98 -14.84 -15.08
N VAL A 123 -2.07 -15.76 -15.41
CA VAL A 123 -1.03 -16.29 -14.52
C VAL A 123 0.27 -15.49 -14.70
N SER A 124 0.46 -14.44 -13.91
CA SER A 124 1.54 -13.46 -14.08
C SER A 124 2.88 -13.93 -13.50
N PHE A 125 3.65 -14.75 -14.25
CA PHE A 125 4.97 -15.17 -13.77
C PHE A 125 6.10 -15.20 -14.83
N ALA A 126 5.86 -15.53 -16.08
CA ALA A 126 6.91 -15.70 -17.07
C ALA A 126 6.75 -14.76 -18.29
N THR A 127 7.88 -14.34 -18.88
CA THR A 127 7.91 -13.49 -20.08
C THR A 127 8.13 -14.28 -21.36
N GLN A 128 8.53 -15.55 -21.26
CA GLN A 128 8.85 -16.40 -22.41
C GLN A 128 8.26 -17.80 -22.26
N GLY A 129 7.81 -18.35 -23.38
CA GLY A 129 7.46 -19.77 -23.50
C GLY A 129 6.13 -20.20 -22.87
N GLN A 130 5.36 -19.31 -22.29
CA GLN A 130 4.12 -19.64 -21.57
C GLN A 130 2.84 -19.19 -22.30
N GLY A 131 2.97 -18.47 -23.40
CA GLY A 131 1.82 -17.94 -24.17
C GLY A 131 1.06 -16.77 -23.51
N ASP A 132 1.45 -16.37 -22.29
CA ASP A 132 0.83 -15.34 -21.49
C ASP A 132 1.70 -14.05 -21.49
N ILE A 133 1.06 -12.89 -21.68
CA ILE A 133 1.73 -11.59 -21.75
C ILE A 133 1.66 -10.79 -20.45
N SER A 134 1.04 -11.30 -19.41
CA SER A 134 0.76 -10.53 -18.19
C SER A 134 2.02 -10.07 -17.46
N ALA A 135 3.09 -10.88 -17.49
CA ALA A 135 4.39 -10.48 -16.94
C ALA A 135 5.02 -9.31 -17.72
N LEU A 136 4.78 -9.20 -19.03
CA LEU A 136 5.24 -8.06 -19.84
C LEU A 136 4.47 -6.79 -19.48
N ILE A 137 3.16 -6.89 -19.25
CA ILE A 137 2.33 -5.77 -18.76
C ILE A 137 2.84 -5.29 -17.41
N GLU A 138 3.21 -6.23 -16.52
CA GLU A 138 3.76 -5.87 -15.21
C GLU A 138 5.10 -5.14 -15.34
N LEU A 139 6.01 -5.63 -16.18
CA LEU A 139 7.30 -4.97 -16.43
C LEU A 139 7.11 -3.56 -17.02
N GLU A 140 6.20 -3.39 -17.97
CA GLU A 140 5.86 -2.07 -18.53
C GLU A 140 5.31 -1.15 -17.43
N THR A 141 4.44 -1.67 -16.57
CA THR A 141 3.87 -0.90 -15.45
C THR A 141 4.96 -0.48 -14.45
N ILE A 142 5.94 -1.34 -14.18
CA ILE A 142 7.10 -1.00 -13.36
C ILE A 142 7.90 0.15 -13.99
N GLN A 143 8.12 0.15 -15.31
CA GLN A 143 8.78 1.27 -15.99
C GLN A 143 7.98 2.57 -15.87
N LEU A 144 6.66 2.53 -16.04
CA LEU A 144 5.79 3.70 -15.84
C LEU A 144 5.87 4.23 -14.40
N LEU A 145 5.98 3.35 -13.41
CA LEU A 145 6.16 3.75 -12.01
C LEU A 145 7.54 4.34 -11.74
N LEU A 146 8.61 3.77 -12.31
CA LEU A 146 9.95 4.38 -12.22
C LEU A 146 9.94 5.79 -12.81
N ASP A 147 9.26 5.99 -13.95
CA ASP A 147 9.08 7.31 -14.57
C ASP A 147 8.26 8.26 -13.67
N LEU A 148 7.19 7.78 -13.03
CA LEU A 148 6.38 8.58 -12.11
C LEU A 148 7.20 9.03 -10.90
N PHE A 149 8.00 8.11 -10.34
CA PHE A 149 8.82 8.33 -9.16
C PHE A 149 10.17 8.99 -9.44
N GLU A 150 10.46 9.36 -10.67
CA GLU A 150 11.73 9.93 -11.10
C GLU A 150 12.94 9.05 -10.68
N LEU A 151 12.73 7.73 -10.60
CA LEU A 151 13.78 6.75 -10.31
C LEU A 151 14.48 6.30 -11.61
N PRO A 152 15.79 6.03 -11.58
CA PRO A 152 16.50 5.56 -12.75
C PRO A 152 16.09 4.13 -13.14
N ASN A 153 16.25 3.79 -14.43
CA ASN A 153 15.87 2.49 -15.00
C ASN A 153 16.74 1.31 -14.54
N ASN A 154 17.61 1.51 -13.54
CA ASN A 154 18.44 0.46 -12.96
C ASN A 154 17.84 -0.15 -11.69
N PHE A 155 16.53 -0.05 -11.54
CA PHE A 155 15.77 -0.79 -10.53
C PHE A 155 14.94 -1.89 -11.17
N LEU A 156 14.95 -3.06 -10.56
CA LEU A 156 14.00 -4.14 -10.78
C LEU A 156 12.82 -3.93 -9.86
N GLY A 157 11.63 -4.32 -10.28
CA GLY A 157 10.44 -4.20 -9.45
C GLY A 157 9.41 -5.26 -9.76
N GLY A 158 8.41 -5.36 -8.90
CA GLY A 158 7.27 -6.25 -9.07
C GLY A 158 6.13 -5.89 -8.10
N PHE A 159 4.92 -6.34 -8.44
CA PHE A 159 3.75 -6.11 -7.63
C PHE A 159 3.59 -7.19 -6.56
N VAL A 160 3.29 -6.75 -5.36
CA VAL A 160 3.01 -7.58 -4.16
C VAL A 160 1.74 -7.11 -3.47
N THR A 161 1.30 -7.82 -2.43
CA THR A 161 0.00 -7.57 -1.78
C THR A 161 -0.06 -6.26 -0.98
N GLY A 162 1.06 -5.77 -0.47
CA GLY A 162 1.09 -4.53 0.33
C GLY A 162 2.50 -4.22 0.83
N ALA A 163 2.67 -3.07 1.48
CA ALA A 163 3.99 -2.63 1.97
C ALA A 163 4.66 -3.67 2.88
N THR A 164 3.90 -4.46 3.64
CA THR A 164 4.48 -5.57 4.43
C THR A 164 5.19 -6.58 3.54
N MET A 165 4.57 -7.00 2.44
CA MET A 165 5.18 -7.96 1.52
C MET A 165 6.28 -7.31 0.67
N SER A 166 6.16 -6.02 0.35
CA SER A 166 7.23 -5.25 -0.29
C SER A 166 8.47 -5.15 0.61
N ASN A 167 8.30 -4.76 1.89
CA ASN A 167 9.37 -4.75 2.89
C ASN A 167 9.97 -6.16 3.06
N PHE A 168 9.13 -7.20 3.14
CA PHE A 168 9.60 -8.60 3.22
C PHE A 168 10.48 -8.94 2.02
N THR A 169 10.05 -8.62 0.81
CA THR A 169 10.78 -8.91 -0.44
C THR A 169 12.12 -8.18 -0.46
N CYS A 170 12.14 -6.88 -0.19
CA CYS A 170 13.36 -6.08 -0.14
C CYS A 170 14.34 -6.56 0.95
N LEU A 171 13.81 -6.85 2.14
CA LEU A 171 14.64 -7.29 3.28
C LEU A 171 15.10 -8.75 3.14
N ALA A 172 14.40 -9.60 2.36
CA ALA A 172 14.91 -10.92 2.00
C ALA A 172 16.18 -10.83 1.15
N VAL A 173 16.22 -9.89 0.20
CA VAL A 173 17.42 -9.63 -0.60
C VAL A 173 18.53 -9.03 0.27
N ALA A 174 18.18 -8.11 1.18
CA ALA A 174 19.13 -7.57 2.16
C ALA A 174 19.73 -8.67 3.05
N ARG A 175 18.91 -9.62 3.50
CA ARG A 175 19.34 -10.80 4.25
C ARG A 175 20.36 -11.62 3.46
N GLN A 176 20.10 -11.88 2.19
CA GLN A 176 21.00 -12.62 1.33
C GLN A 176 22.30 -11.85 1.09
N TRP A 177 22.22 -10.52 0.93
CA TRP A 177 23.39 -9.66 0.85
C TRP A 177 24.27 -9.77 2.11
N ILE A 178 23.69 -9.66 3.30
CA ILE A 178 24.41 -9.87 4.58
C ILE A 178 25.08 -11.26 4.61
N GLY A 179 24.36 -12.30 4.18
CA GLY A 179 24.92 -13.66 4.09
C GLY A 179 26.19 -13.69 3.25
N LYS A 180 26.15 -13.10 2.05
CA LYS A 180 27.35 -13.04 1.17
C LYS A 180 28.49 -12.26 1.79
N GLU A 181 28.24 -11.15 2.45
CA GLU A 181 29.27 -10.39 3.18
C GLU A 181 29.92 -11.20 4.30
N LEU A 182 29.19 -12.14 4.88
CA LEU A 182 29.67 -13.06 5.93
C LEU A 182 30.20 -14.41 5.37
N GLY A 183 30.28 -14.57 4.04
CA GLY A 183 30.70 -15.80 3.38
C GLY A 183 29.71 -16.96 3.50
N LYS A 184 28.39 -16.65 3.62
CA LYS A 184 27.30 -17.61 3.82
C LYS A 184 26.23 -17.46 2.75
N ASP A 185 25.43 -18.51 2.57
CA ASP A 185 24.21 -18.50 1.74
C ASP A 185 22.98 -18.66 2.63
N PHE A 186 22.47 -17.52 3.15
CA PHE A 186 21.36 -17.52 4.09
C PHE A 186 20.04 -18.06 3.51
N ALA A 187 19.88 -18.06 2.20
CA ALA A 187 18.73 -18.68 1.56
C ALA A 187 18.77 -20.21 1.67
N LYS A 188 19.97 -20.83 1.65
CA LYS A 188 20.16 -22.28 1.74
C LYS A 188 20.48 -22.77 3.14
N GLU A 189 21.32 -22.02 3.86
CA GLU A 189 21.87 -22.44 5.16
C GLU A 189 21.01 -21.97 6.34
N GLY A 190 20.08 -21.04 6.10
CA GLY A 190 19.36 -20.32 7.16
C GLY A 190 20.20 -19.20 7.78
N VAL A 191 19.52 -18.30 8.49
CA VAL A 191 20.18 -17.18 9.17
C VAL A 191 20.92 -17.69 10.40
N SER A 192 22.19 -17.31 10.53
CA SER A 192 23.02 -17.67 11.68
C SER A 192 23.86 -16.47 12.14
N GLY A 193 24.02 -16.33 13.44
CA GLY A 193 24.72 -15.21 14.06
C GLY A 193 23.84 -13.98 14.25
N HIS A 194 24.46 -12.90 14.73
CA HIS A 194 23.80 -11.63 14.96
C HIS A 194 23.82 -10.79 13.68
N ILE A 195 22.67 -10.21 13.33
CA ILE A 195 22.52 -9.32 12.17
C ILE A 195 22.19 -7.92 12.70
N ASN A 196 23.05 -6.95 12.39
CA ASN A 196 22.84 -5.58 12.80
C ASN A 196 21.81 -4.89 11.89
N ILE A 197 20.76 -4.30 12.48
CA ILE A 197 19.70 -3.57 11.77
C ILE A 197 19.57 -2.20 12.43
N LEU A 198 19.87 -1.15 11.69
CA LEU A 198 19.82 0.23 12.16
C LEU A 198 18.55 0.91 11.64
N THR A 199 17.84 1.59 12.51
CA THR A 199 16.65 2.39 12.14
C THR A 199 16.26 3.32 13.30
N ALA A 200 15.47 4.38 13.06
CA ALA A 200 14.94 5.23 14.13
C ALA A 200 13.48 4.88 14.45
N THR A 201 12.58 5.10 13.50
CA THR A 201 11.12 4.96 13.67
C THR A 201 10.52 4.00 12.63
N PRO A 202 10.88 2.70 12.68
CA PRO A 202 10.42 1.75 11.69
C PRO A 202 8.91 1.51 11.81
N HIS A 203 8.23 1.43 10.68
CA HIS A 203 6.85 0.99 10.66
C HIS A 203 6.72 -0.48 11.10
N SER A 204 5.60 -0.84 11.72
CA SER A 204 5.34 -2.20 12.20
C SER A 204 5.46 -3.28 11.11
N SER A 205 5.22 -2.94 9.84
CA SER A 205 5.41 -3.84 8.70
C SER A 205 6.86 -4.26 8.49
N ALA A 206 7.82 -3.34 8.67
CA ALA A 206 9.24 -3.65 8.62
C ALA A 206 9.65 -4.58 9.76
N ILE A 207 9.20 -4.29 11.00
CA ILE A 207 9.46 -5.14 12.18
C ILE A 207 8.89 -6.56 11.95
N LYS A 208 7.67 -6.65 11.42
CA LYS A 208 7.03 -7.94 11.08
C LYS A 208 7.84 -8.69 10.02
N SER A 209 8.31 -8.00 8.99
CA SER A 209 9.13 -8.59 7.93
C SER A 209 10.46 -9.13 8.46
N LEU A 210 11.13 -8.40 9.35
CA LEU A 210 12.35 -8.87 10.02
C LEU A 210 12.11 -10.15 10.82
N SER A 211 10.99 -10.23 11.53
CA SER A 211 10.61 -11.42 12.30
C SER A 211 10.35 -12.61 11.38
N LEU A 212 9.58 -12.43 10.31
CA LEU A 212 9.26 -13.48 9.33
C LEU A 212 10.51 -14.01 8.60
N LEU A 213 11.50 -13.14 8.36
CA LEU A 213 12.76 -13.50 7.70
C LEU A 213 13.78 -14.16 8.63
N GLY A 214 13.46 -14.33 9.92
CA GLY A 214 14.39 -14.86 10.91
C GLY A 214 15.53 -13.91 11.25
N LEU A 215 15.43 -12.64 10.85
CA LEU A 215 16.41 -11.59 11.21
C LEU A 215 16.27 -11.13 12.65
N GLY A 216 15.07 -11.24 13.22
CA GLY A 216 14.77 -10.96 14.62
C GLY A 216 14.63 -9.47 14.93
N SER A 217 13.49 -9.06 15.48
CA SER A 217 13.24 -7.66 15.87
C SER A 217 14.11 -7.18 17.03
N LYS A 218 14.67 -8.09 17.84
CA LYS A 218 15.61 -7.74 18.91
C LYS A 218 16.98 -7.32 18.41
N ASN A 219 17.29 -7.58 17.13
CA ASN A 219 18.55 -7.16 16.50
C ASN A 219 18.50 -5.72 15.98
N ILE A 220 17.40 -5.00 16.22
CA ILE A 220 17.27 -3.60 15.88
C ILE A 220 18.10 -2.75 16.86
N ILE A 221 19.02 -1.98 16.29
CA ILE A 221 19.75 -0.91 16.95
C ILE A 221 19.00 0.38 16.64
N THR A 222 18.30 0.91 17.66
CA THR A 222 17.54 2.14 17.50
C THR A 222 18.48 3.34 17.48
N ILE A 223 18.37 4.13 16.42
CA ILE A 223 19.07 5.42 16.26
C ILE A 223 18.20 6.51 16.86
N LYS A 224 18.78 7.46 17.56
CA LYS A 224 18.04 8.64 18.03
C LYS A 224 17.50 9.43 16.85
N THR A 225 16.32 9.99 17.04
CA THR A 225 15.74 10.95 16.09
C THR A 225 16.42 12.32 16.24
N GLN A 226 16.22 13.17 15.25
CA GLN A 226 16.58 14.59 15.36
C GLN A 226 15.77 15.25 16.48
N ASP A 227 16.29 16.35 17.01
CA ASP A 227 15.57 17.18 17.99
C ASP A 227 14.39 17.93 17.35
N GLU A 228 13.68 18.76 18.11
CA GLU A 228 12.62 19.65 17.63
C GLU A 228 11.39 18.94 17.03
N ASN A 229 10.91 17.90 17.72
CA ASN A 229 9.70 17.19 17.33
C ASN A 229 9.80 16.48 15.97
N ARG A 230 10.97 15.85 15.70
CA ARG A 230 11.24 15.08 14.48
C ARG A 230 11.21 13.58 14.75
N GLU A 231 10.78 12.81 13.73
CA GLU A 231 10.89 11.34 13.69
C GLU A 231 12.05 10.87 12.77
N ALA A 232 12.72 11.81 12.11
CA ALA A 232 13.85 11.54 11.21
C ALA A 232 15.12 11.14 11.96
N ILE A 233 15.92 10.29 11.35
CA ILE A 233 17.21 9.82 11.87
C ILE A 233 18.13 11.01 12.16
N ASN A 234 18.77 11.01 13.34
CA ASN A 234 19.89 11.88 13.63
C ASN A 234 21.14 11.31 12.93
N ILE A 235 21.64 12.02 11.93
CA ILE A 235 22.74 11.55 11.05
C ILE A 235 24.06 11.39 11.82
N ALA A 236 24.36 12.27 12.78
CA ALA A 236 25.59 12.15 13.58
C ALA A 236 25.55 10.90 14.47
N GLU A 237 24.40 10.62 15.09
CA GLU A 237 24.20 9.40 15.88
C GLU A 237 24.27 8.14 15.00
N LEU A 238 23.69 8.19 13.78
CA LEU A 238 23.79 7.11 12.81
C LEU A 238 25.26 6.82 12.47
N GLU A 239 26.07 7.85 12.15
CA GLU A 239 27.49 7.66 11.83
C GLU A 239 28.27 7.10 13.02
N ASN A 240 28.02 7.57 14.24
CA ASN A 240 28.62 7.02 15.45
C ASN A 240 28.31 5.52 15.61
N LYS A 241 27.04 5.12 15.40
CA LYS A 241 26.65 3.70 15.46
C LYS A 241 27.30 2.85 14.37
N ILE A 242 27.47 3.40 13.17
CA ILE A 242 28.19 2.72 12.08
C ILE A 242 29.65 2.48 12.47
N ILE A 243 30.30 3.48 13.07
CA ILE A 243 31.70 3.35 13.56
C ILE A 243 31.78 2.28 14.65
N ASP A 244 30.84 2.25 15.61
CA ASP A 244 30.77 1.25 16.68
C ASP A 244 30.66 -0.18 16.16
N LEU A 245 30.10 -0.40 14.95
CA LEU A 245 30.02 -1.71 14.31
C LEU A 245 31.38 -2.24 13.79
N CYS A 246 32.43 -1.42 13.79
CA CYS A 246 33.80 -1.83 13.42
C CYS A 246 33.88 -2.56 12.06
N GLY A 247 33.13 -2.10 11.06
CA GLY A 247 33.12 -2.67 9.71
C GLY A 247 32.23 -3.92 9.53
N GLN A 248 31.48 -4.32 10.55
CA GLN A 248 30.48 -5.40 10.37
C GLN A 248 29.37 -4.97 9.40
N PRO A 249 28.89 -5.87 8.53
CA PRO A 249 27.80 -5.56 7.61
C PRO A 249 26.49 -5.36 8.39
N PHE A 250 25.66 -4.43 7.91
CA PHE A 250 24.37 -4.11 8.52
C PHE A 250 23.33 -3.68 7.48
N ILE A 251 22.07 -3.67 7.88
CA ILE A 251 20.95 -3.15 7.12
C ILE A 251 20.51 -1.84 7.78
N LEU A 252 20.46 -0.75 7.00
CA LEU A 252 19.79 0.49 7.40
C LEU A 252 18.40 0.50 6.82
N ILE A 253 17.38 0.67 7.68
CA ILE A 253 15.99 0.93 7.27
C ILE A 253 15.68 2.39 7.58
N SER A 254 15.48 3.19 6.54
CA SER A 254 15.11 4.60 6.65
C SER A 254 13.67 4.82 6.20
N SER A 255 13.07 5.93 6.64
CA SER A 255 11.67 6.28 6.40
C SER A 255 11.53 7.37 5.35
N GLY A 256 10.76 7.06 4.29
CA GLY A 256 10.26 8.03 3.33
C GLY A 256 8.82 8.42 3.67
N GLY A 257 8.63 9.02 4.84
CA GLY A 257 7.34 9.39 5.41
C GLY A 257 6.91 8.49 6.57
N THR A 258 7.21 8.90 7.80
CA THR A 258 6.81 8.19 9.02
C THR A 258 5.29 8.18 9.20
N VAL A 259 4.77 7.16 9.87
CA VAL A 259 3.31 6.92 9.93
C VAL A 259 2.54 8.01 10.68
N ASN A 260 3.13 8.66 11.68
CA ASN A 260 2.44 9.65 12.51
C ASN A 260 2.53 11.07 11.96
N THR A 261 3.71 11.50 11.54
CA THR A 261 3.98 12.88 11.21
C THR A 261 4.45 13.11 9.78
N VAL A 262 4.61 12.03 9.02
CA VAL A 262 5.15 12.03 7.65
C VAL A 262 6.51 12.72 7.58
N ASP A 263 7.37 12.39 8.54
CA ASP A 263 8.73 12.88 8.55
C ASP A 263 9.62 12.04 7.64
N PHE A 264 10.65 12.65 7.07
CA PHE A 264 11.57 12.02 6.14
C PHE A 264 12.98 12.02 6.70
N ASP A 265 13.68 10.92 6.52
CA ASP A 265 15.11 10.87 6.77
C ASP A 265 15.88 11.68 5.71
N ASP A 266 17.04 12.18 6.07
CA ASP A 266 17.93 12.92 5.15
C ASP A 266 18.65 11.93 4.20
N PHE A 267 17.99 11.61 3.08
CA PHE A 267 18.53 10.68 2.10
C PHE A 267 19.86 11.14 1.46
N ILE A 268 20.07 12.46 1.33
CA ILE A 268 21.33 13.00 0.81
C ILE A 268 22.47 12.72 1.80
N ALA A 269 22.24 12.95 3.08
CA ALA A 269 23.23 12.67 4.11
C ALA A 269 23.49 11.15 4.23
N ILE A 270 22.44 10.31 4.18
CA ILE A 270 22.60 8.85 4.20
C ILE A 270 23.35 8.36 2.95
N ALA A 271 23.10 8.93 1.77
CA ALA A 271 23.84 8.60 0.55
C ALA A 271 25.34 8.88 0.71
N LYS A 272 25.71 10.01 1.33
CA LYS A 272 27.13 10.32 1.65
C LYS A 272 27.74 9.31 2.61
N LEU A 273 26.99 8.85 3.61
CA LEU A 273 27.46 7.78 4.49
C LEU A 273 27.67 6.46 3.72
N LYS A 274 26.79 6.16 2.74
CA LYS A 274 26.91 4.97 1.91
C LYS A 274 28.14 5.00 0.97
N GLU A 275 28.60 6.16 0.57
CA GLU A 275 29.90 6.31 -0.15
C GLU A 275 31.10 5.98 0.73
N LYS A 276 31.00 6.21 2.04
CA LYS A 276 32.07 6.02 3.02
C LYS A 276 32.03 4.63 3.66
N TYR A 277 30.84 4.09 3.88
CA TYR A 277 30.61 2.82 4.59
C TYR A 277 29.81 1.85 3.75
N LYS A 278 30.06 0.55 3.88
CA LYS A 278 29.37 -0.51 3.15
C LYS A 278 28.20 -1.05 3.97
N PHE A 279 26.97 -0.82 3.51
CA PHE A 279 25.74 -1.34 4.12
C PHE A 279 24.63 -1.49 3.09
N TRP A 280 23.62 -2.31 3.40
CA TRP A 280 22.38 -2.32 2.64
C TRP A 280 21.48 -1.19 3.12
N TRP A 281 21.04 -0.36 2.19
CA TRP A 281 20.12 0.73 2.49
C TRP A 281 18.74 0.46 1.90
N HIS A 282 17.74 0.25 2.78
CA HIS A 282 16.33 0.08 2.44
C HIS A 282 15.54 1.32 2.85
N ILE A 283 14.63 1.79 1.97
CA ILE A 283 13.70 2.90 2.26
C ILE A 283 12.28 2.37 2.30
N ASP A 284 11.61 2.50 3.45
CA ASP A 284 10.15 2.36 3.54
C ASP A 284 9.51 3.70 3.17
N ALA A 285 9.07 3.83 1.92
CA ALA A 285 8.40 5.01 1.36
C ALA A 285 6.95 4.71 1.01
N ALA A 286 6.29 3.85 1.79
CA ALA A 286 4.98 3.24 1.49
C ALA A 286 3.94 4.24 0.95
N PHE A 287 3.90 5.47 1.47
CA PHE A 287 3.05 6.54 0.92
C PHE A 287 3.82 7.85 0.71
N GLY A 288 4.84 8.13 1.52
CA GLY A 288 5.61 9.36 1.39
C GLY A 288 6.40 9.46 0.09
N GLY A 289 6.73 8.35 -0.56
CA GLY A 289 7.36 8.35 -1.89
C GLY A 289 6.59 9.16 -2.94
N PHE A 290 5.28 9.30 -2.78
CA PHE A 290 4.46 10.14 -3.66
C PHE A 290 4.73 11.66 -3.53
N ALA A 291 5.53 12.09 -2.55
CA ALA A 291 6.00 13.48 -2.47
C ALA A 291 6.73 13.92 -3.75
N VAL A 292 7.34 12.97 -4.48
CA VAL A 292 7.99 13.24 -5.78
C VAL A 292 7.03 13.82 -6.82
N CYS A 293 5.75 13.48 -6.76
CA CYS A 293 4.73 13.99 -7.68
C CYS A 293 4.41 15.48 -7.45
N SER A 294 4.74 16.03 -6.27
CA SER A 294 4.51 17.45 -5.95
C SER A 294 5.74 18.29 -6.24
N LYS A 295 5.61 19.34 -7.05
CA LYS A 295 6.73 20.24 -7.37
C LYS A 295 7.32 20.91 -6.14
N THR A 296 6.51 21.16 -5.10
CA THR A 296 6.92 21.83 -3.87
C THR A 296 7.49 20.88 -2.83
N HIS A 297 7.18 19.57 -2.90
CA HIS A 297 7.56 18.58 -1.90
C HIS A 297 8.51 17.50 -2.41
N LYS A 298 8.78 17.43 -3.73
CA LYS A 298 9.68 16.41 -4.29
C LYS A 298 11.09 16.41 -3.70
N HIS A 299 11.53 17.53 -3.17
CA HIS A 299 12.83 17.64 -2.49
C HIS A 299 12.95 16.69 -1.29
N LEU A 300 11.83 16.26 -0.69
CA LEU A 300 11.80 15.33 0.46
C LEU A 300 12.36 13.94 0.12
N VAL A 301 12.37 13.57 -1.14
CA VAL A 301 12.89 12.27 -1.61
C VAL A 301 14.22 12.38 -2.35
N ASN A 302 14.87 13.55 -2.36
CA ASN A 302 16.16 13.73 -3.03
C ASN A 302 17.22 12.80 -2.43
N GLY A 303 17.90 12.02 -3.27
CA GLY A 303 18.92 11.05 -2.86
C GLY A 303 18.41 9.62 -2.71
N TRP A 304 17.08 9.39 -2.74
CA TRP A 304 16.51 8.05 -2.57
C TRP A 304 16.90 7.07 -3.68
N GLU A 305 17.25 7.58 -4.86
CA GLU A 305 17.76 6.76 -5.97
C GLU A 305 19.10 6.05 -5.65
N LYS A 306 19.75 6.42 -4.56
CA LYS A 306 20.99 5.77 -4.08
C LYS A 306 20.72 4.54 -3.21
N ALA A 307 19.50 4.35 -2.72
CA ALA A 307 19.13 3.19 -1.91
C ALA A 307 19.25 1.88 -2.70
N ASP A 308 19.47 0.78 -2.00
CA ASP A 308 19.49 -0.57 -2.60
C ASP A 308 18.09 -1.10 -2.86
N SER A 309 17.12 -0.71 -2.01
CA SER A 309 15.72 -1.10 -2.18
C SER A 309 14.75 -0.06 -1.62
N ILE A 310 13.54 0.00 -2.21
CA ILE A 310 12.49 0.95 -1.86
C ILE A 310 11.15 0.23 -1.86
N THR A 311 10.31 0.50 -0.85
CA THR A 311 8.92 0.03 -0.72
C THR A 311 7.94 1.14 -1.03
N ILE A 312 6.92 0.87 -1.86
CA ILE A 312 5.81 1.78 -2.15
C ILE A 312 4.48 1.04 -2.16
N ASP A 313 3.45 1.62 -1.55
CA ASP A 313 2.09 1.07 -1.45
C ASP A 313 1.16 1.72 -2.47
N CYS A 314 0.80 1.00 -3.53
CA CYS A 314 -0.03 1.53 -4.61
C CYS A 314 -1.49 1.76 -4.16
N HIS A 315 -2.05 0.88 -3.30
CA HIS A 315 -3.40 1.04 -2.76
C HIS A 315 -3.55 2.21 -1.77
N LYS A 316 -2.44 2.91 -1.46
CA LYS A 316 -2.48 4.19 -0.73
C LYS A 316 -2.67 5.34 -1.71
N TRP A 317 -1.63 6.03 -2.10
CA TRP A 317 -1.75 7.30 -2.83
C TRP A 317 -1.81 7.16 -4.36
N LEU A 318 -1.49 5.96 -4.93
CA LEU A 318 -1.76 5.69 -6.34
C LEU A 318 -3.27 5.52 -6.60
N ASN A 319 -4.07 5.34 -5.56
CA ASN A 319 -5.52 5.19 -5.62
C ASN A 319 -5.95 4.04 -6.56
N VAL A 320 -5.35 2.89 -6.36
CA VAL A 320 -5.77 1.62 -6.98
C VAL A 320 -6.42 0.70 -5.95
N PRO A 321 -7.29 -0.24 -6.37
CA PRO A 321 -7.95 -1.16 -5.43
C PRO A 321 -6.96 -1.98 -4.59
N TYR A 322 -7.39 -2.34 -3.36
CA TYR A 322 -6.74 -3.36 -2.56
C TYR A 322 -6.77 -4.71 -3.30
N GLU A 323 -5.69 -5.46 -3.30
CA GLU A 323 -4.42 -5.19 -2.66
C GLU A 323 -3.34 -4.86 -3.72
N SER A 324 -2.48 -3.87 -3.46
CA SER A 324 -1.46 -3.47 -4.44
C SER A 324 -0.32 -2.68 -3.78
N ALA A 325 0.89 -3.18 -3.92
CA ALA A 325 2.13 -2.49 -3.59
C ALA A 325 3.23 -2.90 -4.56
N VAL A 326 4.30 -2.14 -4.63
CA VAL A 326 5.49 -2.47 -5.41
C VAL A 326 6.73 -2.42 -4.53
N PHE A 327 7.68 -3.28 -4.84
CA PHE A 327 9.04 -3.18 -4.36
C PHE A 327 9.95 -2.74 -5.53
N PHE A 328 11.01 -2.03 -5.18
CA PHE A 328 12.12 -1.76 -6.09
C PHE A 328 13.42 -2.22 -5.45
N VAL A 329 14.25 -2.93 -6.23
CA VAL A 329 15.59 -3.37 -5.84
C VAL A 329 16.54 -3.03 -6.97
N LYS A 330 17.71 -2.48 -6.67
CA LYS A 330 18.69 -2.15 -7.72
C LYS A 330 19.09 -3.37 -8.53
N GLU A 331 19.18 -3.20 -9.85
CA GLU A 331 19.50 -4.26 -10.80
C GLU A 331 20.83 -4.96 -10.50
N GLN A 332 21.81 -4.25 -9.95
CA GLN A 332 23.09 -4.85 -9.50
C GLN A 332 22.90 -5.99 -8.47
N HIS A 333 21.76 -6.06 -7.80
CA HIS A 333 21.40 -7.09 -6.84
C HIS A 333 20.53 -8.22 -7.44
N LYS A 334 20.37 -8.27 -8.77
CA LYS A 334 19.56 -9.27 -9.48
C LYS A 334 19.88 -10.70 -9.07
N LEU A 335 21.17 -11.03 -8.93
CA LEU A 335 21.58 -12.38 -8.48
C LEU A 335 21.09 -12.67 -7.06
N LEU A 336 21.23 -11.71 -6.14
CA LEU A 336 20.76 -11.87 -4.75
C LEU A 336 19.24 -12.02 -4.69
N GLN A 337 18.52 -11.33 -5.57
CA GLN A 337 17.06 -11.47 -5.70
C GLN A 337 16.70 -12.91 -6.10
N VAL A 338 17.32 -13.43 -7.16
CA VAL A 338 17.12 -14.81 -7.62
C VAL A 338 17.50 -15.80 -6.53
N GLU A 339 18.64 -15.67 -5.89
CA GLU A 339 19.07 -16.56 -4.80
C GLU A 339 18.11 -16.56 -3.61
N SER A 340 17.44 -15.43 -3.36
CA SER A 340 16.48 -15.30 -2.26
C SER A 340 15.15 -16.03 -2.51
N PHE A 341 14.70 -16.10 -3.78
CA PHE A 341 13.34 -16.52 -4.12
C PHE A 341 13.26 -17.66 -5.15
N GLN A 342 14.39 -18.03 -5.80
CA GLN A 342 14.33 -19.05 -6.83
C GLN A 342 13.71 -20.36 -6.31
N ASN A 343 12.78 -20.88 -7.07
CA ASN A 343 12.34 -22.25 -6.92
C ASN A 343 13.49 -23.22 -7.31
N SER A 344 13.33 -24.50 -7.09
CA SER A 344 14.34 -25.49 -7.44
C SER A 344 14.93 -25.23 -8.84
N ASN A 345 16.27 -25.37 -8.99
CA ASN A 345 16.97 -25.33 -10.27
C ASN A 345 16.56 -26.52 -11.14
N ALA A 346 15.34 -26.50 -11.67
CA ALA A 346 14.94 -27.50 -12.65
C ALA A 346 15.67 -27.18 -13.97
N PRO A 347 16.53 -28.07 -14.50
CA PRO A 347 17.37 -27.77 -15.66
C PRO A 347 16.61 -27.29 -16.90
N TYR A 348 15.32 -27.66 -17.02
CA TYR A 348 14.46 -27.25 -18.14
C TYR A 348 13.96 -25.80 -18.05
N LEU A 349 14.12 -25.10 -16.94
CA LEU A 349 13.72 -23.70 -16.76
C LEU A 349 14.81 -22.73 -17.24
N GLY A 350 16.00 -23.23 -17.61
CA GLY A 350 17.12 -22.40 -18.05
C GLY A 350 17.75 -21.56 -16.94
N ASN A 351 18.57 -20.57 -17.34
CA ASN A 351 19.22 -19.67 -16.41
C ASN A 351 18.23 -18.58 -15.98
N PRO A 352 17.85 -18.47 -14.68
CA PRO A 352 16.93 -17.44 -14.19
C PRO A 352 17.39 -16.00 -14.41
N LEU A 353 18.69 -15.78 -14.60
CA LEU A 353 19.25 -14.45 -14.89
C LEU A 353 19.03 -14.02 -16.35
N GLU A 354 18.91 -14.97 -17.25
CA GLU A 354 18.68 -14.76 -18.69
C GLU A 354 17.18 -14.80 -19.02
N ASN A 355 16.47 -15.76 -18.42
CA ASN A 355 15.04 -15.97 -18.62
C ASN A 355 14.28 -15.36 -17.43
N PHE A 356 13.87 -14.08 -17.55
CA PHE A 356 13.14 -13.43 -16.50
C PHE A 356 11.83 -14.17 -16.19
N SER A 357 11.63 -14.47 -14.90
CA SER A 357 10.39 -15.03 -14.37
C SER A 357 10.15 -14.53 -12.97
N TYR A 358 8.98 -13.98 -12.70
CA TYR A 358 8.59 -13.54 -11.36
C TYR A 358 8.60 -14.69 -10.32
N LEU A 359 8.49 -15.95 -10.72
CA LEU A 359 8.67 -17.13 -9.84
C LEU A 359 10.01 -17.12 -9.09
N ASN A 360 11.03 -16.50 -9.68
CA ASN A 360 12.38 -16.44 -9.14
C ASN A 360 12.71 -15.07 -8.51
N PHE A 361 11.78 -14.12 -8.53
CA PHE A 361 12.00 -12.75 -8.07
C PHE A 361 11.09 -12.35 -6.91
N LEU A 362 10.09 -13.16 -6.57
CA LEU A 362 9.04 -12.86 -5.62
C LEU A 362 8.79 -14.04 -4.70
N PRO A 363 8.25 -13.80 -3.50
CA PRO A 363 7.90 -14.88 -2.58
C PRO A 363 6.70 -15.72 -3.04
N GLU A 364 5.79 -15.17 -3.87
CA GLU A 364 4.60 -15.89 -4.34
C GLU A 364 4.86 -16.55 -5.70
N ASN A 365 4.42 -17.81 -5.83
CA ASN A 365 4.42 -18.51 -7.12
C ASN A 365 3.16 -18.17 -7.92
N SER A 366 1.98 -18.32 -7.31
CA SER A 366 0.71 -18.03 -7.97
C SER A 366 0.31 -16.59 -7.70
N ARG A 367 0.12 -15.81 -8.76
CA ARG A 367 -0.05 -14.36 -8.66
C ARG A 367 -1.17 -13.89 -9.60
N ARG A 368 -2.03 -13.02 -9.07
CA ARG A 368 -2.97 -12.24 -9.87
C ARG A 368 -2.22 -11.16 -10.67
N LEU A 369 -2.72 -10.75 -11.83
CA LEU A 369 -2.19 -9.62 -12.61
C LEU A 369 -2.48 -8.27 -11.89
N LYS A 370 -1.81 -8.04 -10.75
CA LYS A 370 -1.97 -6.84 -9.90
C LYS A 370 -1.52 -5.54 -10.58
N ALA A 371 -0.72 -5.64 -11.63
CA ALA A 371 -0.23 -4.49 -12.38
C ALA A 371 -1.31 -3.79 -13.21
N LEU A 372 -2.31 -4.51 -13.72
CA LEU A 372 -3.26 -3.96 -14.68
C LEU A 372 -4.08 -2.78 -14.14
N PRO A 373 -4.62 -2.76 -12.91
CA PRO A 373 -5.25 -1.59 -12.31
C PRO A 373 -4.34 -0.36 -12.27
N ALA A 374 -3.07 -0.57 -11.92
CA ALA A 374 -2.06 0.50 -11.89
C ALA A 374 -1.73 1.00 -13.29
N TRP A 375 -1.53 0.10 -14.25
CA TRP A 375 -1.30 0.45 -15.65
C TRP A 375 -2.43 1.34 -16.21
N PHE A 376 -3.69 0.94 -16.01
CA PHE A 376 -4.84 1.74 -16.45
C PHE A 376 -4.86 3.13 -15.81
N SER A 377 -4.60 3.22 -14.51
CA SER A 377 -4.61 4.50 -13.80
C SER A 377 -3.47 5.41 -14.25
N LEU A 378 -2.26 4.86 -14.42
CA LEU A 378 -1.08 5.60 -14.90
C LEU A 378 -1.28 6.11 -16.34
N MET A 379 -1.77 5.25 -17.23
CA MET A 379 -2.01 5.62 -18.64
C MET A 379 -3.15 6.64 -18.78
N ALA A 380 -4.19 6.54 -17.95
CA ALA A 380 -5.34 7.43 -18.02
C ALA A 380 -5.04 8.84 -17.49
N TYR A 381 -4.25 8.97 -16.43
CA TYR A 381 -4.07 10.24 -15.72
C TYR A 381 -2.65 10.82 -15.86
N GLY A 382 -1.65 10.00 -16.13
CA GLY A 382 -0.27 10.42 -16.32
C GLY A 382 0.33 11.15 -15.12
N LYS A 383 1.53 11.70 -15.27
CA LYS A 383 2.23 12.45 -14.22
C LYS A 383 1.44 13.67 -13.71
N ARG A 384 0.74 14.35 -14.61
CA ARG A 384 -0.03 15.54 -14.24
C ARG A 384 -1.22 15.20 -13.37
N GLY A 385 -1.97 14.14 -13.66
CA GLY A 385 -3.10 13.72 -12.84
C GLY A 385 -2.63 13.32 -11.43
N TYR A 386 -1.51 12.61 -11.31
CA TYR A 386 -0.94 12.28 -9.99
C TYR A 386 -0.39 13.50 -9.26
N GLN A 387 0.20 14.47 -9.96
CA GLN A 387 0.55 15.76 -9.35
C GLN A 387 -0.68 16.44 -8.76
N GLU A 388 -1.77 16.55 -9.51
CA GLU A 388 -3.01 17.18 -9.06
C GLU A 388 -3.64 16.47 -7.85
N ILE A 389 -3.64 15.13 -7.83
CA ILE A 389 -4.12 14.33 -6.69
C ILE A 389 -3.25 14.60 -5.45
N VAL A 390 -1.94 14.55 -5.58
CA VAL A 390 -1.00 14.72 -4.46
C VAL A 390 -1.07 16.14 -3.93
N ASP A 391 -0.99 17.15 -4.79
CA ASP A 391 -1.05 18.56 -4.39
C ASP A 391 -2.39 18.91 -3.72
N ASN A 392 -3.52 18.35 -4.19
CA ASN A 392 -4.82 18.52 -3.54
C ASN A 392 -4.84 17.89 -2.13
N CYS A 393 -4.35 16.67 -1.97
CA CYS A 393 -4.28 16.02 -0.65
C CYS A 393 -3.41 16.83 0.34
N ILE A 394 -2.28 17.37 -0.11
CA ILE A 394 -1.41 18.23 0.70
C ILE A 394 -2.13 19.55 1.07
N LYS A 395 -2.83 20.16 0.13
CA LYS A 395 -3.65 21.34 0.39
C LYS A 395 -4.69 21.08 1.47
N LEU A 396 -5.43 19.98 1.36
CA LEU A 396 -6.49 19.61 2.31
C LEU A 396 -5.93 19.27 3.70
N SER A 397 -4.79 18.61 3.79
CA SER A 397 -4.13 18.35 5.08
C SER A 397 -3.69 19.64 5.76
N ASN A 398 -3.17 20.62 5.00
CA ASN A 398 -2.83 21.94 5.53
C ASN A 398 -4.05 22.72 5.99
N GLN A 399 -5.17 22.68 5.26
CA GLN A 399 -6.43 23.32 5.67
C GLN A 399 -6.96 22.70 6.97
N PHE A 400 -6.94 21.38 7.09
CA PHE A 400 -7.35 20.70 8.30
C PHE A 400 -6.39 20.98 9.47
N GLY A 401 -5.09 21.00 9.22
CA GLY A 401 -4.09 21.37 10.24
C GLY A 401 -4.23 22.83 10.70
N GLN A 402 -4.63 23.73 9.81
CA GLN A 402 -4.91 25.11 10.18
C GLN A 402 -6.15 25.22 11.08
N PHE A 403 -7.23 24.48 10.79
CA PHE A 403 -8.38 24.41 11.69
C PHE A 403 -7.98 23.92 13.09
N ILE A 404 -7.12 22.90 13.20
CA ILE A 404 -6.62 22.40 14.48
C ILE A 404 -5.87 23.49 15.24
N LYS A 405 -5.04 24.31 14.57
CA LYS A 405 -4.28 25.40 15.18
C LYS A 405 -5.17 26.57 15.65
N ASP A 406 -6.20 26.87 14.86
CA ASP A 406 -7.08 28.04 15.12
C ASP A 406 -8.13 27.75 16.17
N ASN A 407 -8.36 26.47 16.51
CA ASN A 407 -9.34 26.05 17.49
C ASN A 407 -8.65 25.68 18.82
N ASN A 408 -8.86 26.48 19.86
CA ASN A 408 -8.23 26.31 21.17
C ASN A 408 -8.59 25.00 21.93
N GLN A 409 -9.48 24.19 21.40
CA GLN A 409 -9.85 22.88 21.98
C GLN A 409 -8.96 21.73 21.48
N PHE A 410 -8.17 21.99 20.44
CA PHE A 410 -7.27 21.02 19.82
C PHE A 410 -5.83 21.52 19.81
N GLU A 411 -4.89 20.61 19.68
CA GLU A 411 -3.46 20.89 19.58
C GLU A 411 -2.81 19.95 18.55
N LEU A 412 -1.94 20.49 17.69
CA LEU A 412 -1.10 19.68 16.80
C LEU A 412 0.02 19.04 17.61
N LEU A 413 0.13 17.72 17.55
CA LEU A 413 1.26 16.98 18.13
C LEU A 413 2.55 17.14 17.32
N ALA A 414 2.43 17.44 16.02
CA ALA A 414 3.56 17.73 15.13
C ALA A 414 3.14 18.66 14.00
N PRO A 415 4.07 19.39 13.37
CA PRO A 415 3.79 20.16 12.16
C PRO A 415 3.21 19.27 11.05
N VAL A 416 2.28 19.82 10.25
CA VAL A 416 1.80 19.14 9.03
C VAL A 416 2.91 19.21 7.98
N ARG A 417 3.55 18.06 7.68
CA ARG A 417 4.70 18.01 6.76
C ARG A 417 4.31 17.62 5.33
N LEU A 418 3.26 16.83 5.18
CA LEU A 418 2.77 16.39 3.86
C LEU A 418 1.25 16.20 3.90
N ASN A 419 0.77 15.00 4.08
CA ASN A 419 -0.64 14.62 3.92
C ASN A 419 -1.30 14.05 5.19
N THR A 420 -0.63 14.09 6.32
CA THR A 420 -1.16 13.58 7.58
C THR A 420 -1.14 14.66 8.66
N VAL A 421 -2.24 14.74 9.41
CA VAL A 421 -2.38 15.62 10.56
C VAL A 421 -2.45 14.77 11.82
N CYS A 422 -1.49 14.94 12.72
CA CYS A 422 -1.41 14.29 14.02
C CYS A 422 -1.74 15.33 15.10
N PHE A 423 -2.82 15.11 15.84
CA PHE A 423 -3.35 16.09 16.79
C PHE A 423 -3.94 15.43 18.04
N THR A 424 -4.19 16.22 19.06
CA THR A 424 -4.82 15.81 20.30
C THR A 424 -5.84 16.84 20.77
N LEU A 425 -6.52 16.59 21.89
CA LEU A 425 -7.31 17.58 22.61
C LEU A 425 -6.37 18.45 23.45
N ASN A 426 -6.59 19.76 23.45
CA ASN A 426 -5.74 20.69 24.21
C ASN A 426 -5.92 20.49 25.73
N GLY A 427 -4.81 20.56 26.48
CA GLY A 427 -4.76 20.37 27.93
C GLY A 427 -4.47 18.96 28.38
N GLU A 428 -3.57 18.79 29.37
CA GLU A 428 -3.16 17.47 29.91
C GLU A 428 -4.36 16.71 30.50
N GLU A 429 -5.31 17.42 31.12
CA GLU A 429 -6.53 16.87 31.71
C GLU A 429 -7.46 16.21 30.66
N ASN A 430 -7.28 16.54 29.38
CA ASN A 430 -8.10 16.01 28.30
C ASN A 430 -7.55 14.74 27.67
N GLN A 431 -6.37 14.26 28.08
CA GLN A 431 -5.75 13.07 27.52
C GLN A 431 -6.63 11.80 27.65
N GLU A 432 -7.41 11.66 28.72
CA GLU A 432 -8.34 10.55 28.86
C GLU A 432 -9.58 10.69 27.96
N LYS A 433 -9.94 11.93 27.59
CA LYS A 433 -11.08 12.20 26.70
C LYS A 433 -10.76 11.95 25.21
N VAL A 434 -9.48 11.90 24.79
CA VAL A 434 -9.07 11.73 23.37
C VAL A 434 -9.73 10.48 22.74
N ASN A 435 -9.66 9.35 23.42
CA ASN A 435 -10.26 8.11 22.91
C ASN A 435 -11.80 8.16 22.88
N VAL A 436 -12.41 8.88 23.83
CA VAL A 436 -13.88 9.07 23.88
C VAL A 436 -14.31 9.95 22.71
N PHE A 437 -13.61 11.07 22.50
CA PHE A 437 -13.85 11.97 21.37
C PHE A 437 -13.74 11.24 20.04
N LEU A 438 -12.62 10.51 19.83
CA LEU A 438 -12.42 9.75 18.59
C LEU A 438 -13.52 8.71 18.37
N ARG A 439 -13.93 8.00 19.41
CA ARG A 439 -15.02 7.04 19.32
C ARG A 439 -16.33 7.72 18.90
N LEU A 440 -16.71 8.82 19.58
CA LEU A 440 -17.93 9.55 19.26
C LEU A 440 -17.89 10.06 17.81
N LEU A 441 -16.73 10.57 17.37
CA LEU A 441 -16.54 11.05 16.00
C LEU A 441 -16.72 9.92 14.98
N ASN A 442 -16.04 8.79 15.17
CA ASN A 442 -16.15 7.64 14.28
C ASN A 442 -17.54 7.00 14.30
N ASP A 443 -18.20 6.98 15.47
CA ASP A 443 -19.55 6.44 15.67
C ASP A 443 -20.63 7.19 14.87
N THR A 444 -20.36 8.42 14.44
CA THR A 444 -21.27 9.16 13.55
C THR A 444 -21.37 8.55 12.15
N GLY A 445 -20.38 7.75 11.73
CA GLY A 445 -20.28 7.24 10.36
C GLY A 445 -19.97 8.31 9.31
N ILE A 446 -19.73 9.56 9.69
CA ILE A 446 -19.45 10.68 8.76
C ILE A 446 -17.97 10.70 8.38
N VAL A 447 -17.09 10.44 9.34
CA VAL A 447 -15.63 10.39 9.14
C VAL A 447 -15.05 9.22 9.92
N PHE A 448 -13.94 8.67 9.45
CA PHE A 448 -13.15 7.70 10.20
C PHE A 448 -11.71 8.17 10.33
N MET A 449 -11.22 8.24 11.57
CA MET A 449 -9.83 8.54 11.91
C MET A 449 -9.26 7.46 12.83
N THR A 450 -7.94 7.42 13.01
CA THR A 450 -7.26 6.41 13.82
C THR A 450 -6.62 7.00 15.06
N PRO A 451 -6.61 6.26 16.19
CA PRO A 451 -5.85 6.66 17.35
C PRO A 451 -4.35 6.52 17.09
N THR A 452 -3.56 7.27 17.81
CA THR A 452 -2.11 7.12 17.86
C THR A 452 -1.56 7.48 19.23
N ILE A 453 -0.27 7.14 19.45
CA ILE A 453 0.53 7.66 20.56
C ILE A 453 1.75 8.31 19.94
N TYR A 454 2.00 9.58 20.25
CA TYR A 454 3.15 10.31 19.77
C TYR A 454 3.84 11.03 20.94
N ASN A 455 5.13 10.79 21.12
CA ASN A 455 5.91 11.31 22.26
C ASN A 455 5.23 11.08 23.63
N GLY A 456 4.60 9.90 23.81
CA GLY A 456 3.90 9.51 25.04
C GLY A 456 2.49 10.10 25.22
N GLN A 457 2.06 10.97 24.31
CA GLN A 457 0.71 11.57 24.33
C GLN A 457 -0.27 10.78 23.45
N LYS A 458 -1.49 10.58 23.93
CA LYS A 458 -2.59 10.05 23.12
C LYS A 458 -2.98 11.09 22.08
N GLY A 459 -3.15 10.65 20.84
CA GLY A 459 -3.51 11.50 19.73
C GLY A 459 -4.41 10.82 18.72
N ILE A 460 -4.78 11.60 17.73
CA ILE A 460 -5.61 11.20 16.59
C ILE A 460 -4.85 11.53 15.31
N ARG A 461 -4.96 10.65 14.34
CA ARG A 461 -4.33 10.82 13.05
C ARG A 461 -5.37 10.80 11.93
N ALA A 462 -5.31 11.84 11.08
CA ALA A 462 -6.06 11.96 9.85
C ALA A 462 -5.09 11.99 8.65
N ALA A 463 -5.25 11.07 7.70
CA ALA A 463 -4.39 10.95 6.52
C ALA A 463 -5.19 11.22 5.24
N PHE A 464 -4.70 12.11 4.42
CA PHE A 464 -5.33 12.56 3.17
C PHE A 464 -4.58 11.97 1.98
N VAL A 465 -5.14 10.94 1.37
CA VAL A 465 -4.56 10.25 0.19
C VAL A 465 -5.61 9.92 -0.88
N ASN A 466 -6.89 10.18 -0.60
CA ASN A 466 -7.99 9.85 -1.49
C ASN A 466 -8.27 10.99 -2.47
N TRP A 467 -8.27 10.67 -3.76
CA TRP A 467 -8.55 11.63 -4.83
C TRP A 467 -9.95 12.28 -4.76
N ARG A 468 -10.91 11.63 -4.06
CA ARG A 468 -12.30 12.10 -3.91
C ARG A 468 -12.46 13.17 -2.83
N THR A 469 -11.51 13.29 -1.91
CA THR A 469 -11.61 14.23 -0.77
C THR A 469 -11.61 15.68 -1.27
N THR A 470 -12.52 16.49 -0.74
CA THR A 470 -12.73 17.88 -1.15
C THR A 470 -12.75 18.83 0.06
N GLU A 471 -12.72 20.13 -0.19
CA GLU A 471 -12.87 21.15 0.85
C GLU A 471 -14.23 21.07 1.58
N LYS A 472 -15.29 20.58 0.90
CA LYS A 472 -16.60 20.34 1.54
C LYS A 472 -16.49 19.25 2.62
N ASP A 473 -15.68 18.23 2.38
CA ASP A 473 -15.45 17.17 3.36
C ASP A 473 -14.71 17.72 4.59
N ILE A 474 -13.70 18.58 4.39
CA ILE A 474 -13.04 19.27 5.49
C ILE A 474 -14.05 20.10 6.31
N ALA A 475 -14.85 20.95 5.66
CA ALA A 475 -15.85 21.78 6.32
C ALA A 475 -16.89 20.95 7.09
N THR A 476 -17.32 19.82 6.53
CA THR A 476 -18.28 18.92 7.18
C THR A 476 -17.67 18.31 8.45
N VAL A 477 -16.45 17.82 8.37
CA VAL A 477 -15.77 17.15 9.49
C VAL A 477 -15.39 18.14 10.59
N THR A 478 -14.87 19.31 10.24
CA THR A 478 -14.46 20.33 11.22
C THR A 478 -15.65 20.85 12.02
N ARG A 479 -16.82 21.06 11.38
CA ARG A 479 -18.06 21.40 12.06
C ARG A 479 -18.47 20.30 13.04
N LEU A 480 -18.49 19.05 12.59
CA LEU A 480 -18.83 17.90 13.43
C LEU A 480 -17.89 17.76 14.64
N MET A 481 -16.59 17.97 14.44
CA MET A 481 -15.61 17.94 15.54
C MET A 481 -15.90 19.01 16.59
N THR A 482 -16.28 20.21 16.18
CA THR A 482 -16.66 21.29 17.09
C THR A 482 -17.93 20.93 17.86
N GLU A 483 -18.94 20.36 17.21
CA GLU A 483 -20.18 19.93 17.86
C GLU A 483 -19.94 18.84 18.92
N ILE A 484 -19.07 17.86 18.60
CA ILE A 484 -18.77 16.75 19.54
C ILE A 484 -17.93 17.22 20.73
N ILE A 485 -16.92 18.08 20.51
CA ILE A 485 -16.07 18.52 21.61
C ILE A 485 -16.84 19.40 22.59
N ASP A 486 -17.83 20.18 22.13
CA ASP A 486 -18.69 20.99 22.99
C ASP A 486 -19.62 20.11 23.88
N GLN A 487 -19.96 18.92 23.43
CA GLN A 487 -20.72 17.92 24.24
C GLN A 487 -19.86 17.23 25.31
N LEU A 488 -18.53 17.30 25.20
CA LEU A 488 -17.59 16.67 26.15
C LEU A 488 -17.14 17.62 27.28
N LYS A 489 -17.54 18.89 27.21
CA LYS A 489 -17.34 19.87 28.30
C LYS A 489 -18.27 19.55 29.45
#